data_98a0ac1cff41963319c39dcf2679b66f
#
_entry.id   98a0ac1cff41963319c39dcf2679b66f
#
_cell.length_a   1.000
_cell.length_b   1.000
_cell.length_c   1.000
_cell.angle_alpha   90.00
_cell.angle_beta   90.00
_cell.angle_gamma   90.00
#
_symmetry.space_group_name_H-M   'P 1'
#
loop_
_entity.id
_entity.type
_entity.pdbx_description
1 polymer ?
#
loop_
_entity_poly.entity_id
_entity_poly.type
_entity_poly.pdbx_seq_one_letter_code
_entity_poly.pdbx_strand_id
1 'polypeptide(L)'
;MKKKDILKDLFDSKIDDILKFNHEFRLESDRDCGSMAAAYLDEALKDMLASYMVNDKRLIKDLFNGQGALATFSSRINIAFALGKLSKEVKTDLHIIRKIRNEFAQVSDSIDFENEIIKKSCKELKHQALFTKSSGREMFTRAVLGVFAMIHSHETTAKRPKTPKDLNLQGITNFEEMIRGVEKIKTKEIKAEQAVPPDAGDPAPVD
;
A
#
# COMPACT_ATOMS: atom_id res chain seq x y z
N MET A 1 20.94 6.64 5.93
CA MET A 1 20.41 7.33 4.72
C MET A 1 19.60 8.53 5.18
N LYS A 2 19.92 9.75 4.74
CA LYS A 2 19.26 10.96 5.25
C LYS A 2 17.86 11.07 4.65
N LYS A 3 16.86 11.44 5.46
CA LYS A 3 15.45 11.59 5.06
C LYS A 3 15.25 12.45 3.80
N LYS A 4 16.21 13.35 3.53
CA LYS A 4 16.24 14.24 2.37
C LYS A 4 16.61 13.52 1.06
N ASP A 5 17.43 12.46 1.13
CA ASP A 5 17.87 11.71 -0.04
C ASP A 5 16.76 10.76 -0.53
N ILE A 6 16.00 10.17 0.41
CA ILE A 6 14.85 9.31 0.08
C ILE A 6 13.74 10.11 -0.64
N LEU A 7 13.46 11.31 -0.15
CA LEU A 7 12.46 12.18 -0.81
C LEU A 7 12.93 12.59 -2.21
N LYS A 8 14.22 12.85 -2.39
CA LYS A 8 14.78 13.23 -3.69
C LYS A 8 14.68 12.09 -4.70
N ASP A 9 15.12 10.89 -4.33
CA ASP A 9 15.05 9.72 -5.20
C ASP A 9 13.60 9.31 -5.52
N LEU A 10 12.69 9.51 -4.56
CA LEU A 10 11.25 9.30 -4.74
C LEU A 10 10.64 10.27 -5.75
N PHE A 11 11.04 11.55 -5.65
CA PHE A 11 10.53 12.61 -6.52
C PHE A 11 11.14 12.52 -7.94
N ASP A 12 12.43 12.20 -8.06
CA ASP A 12 13.13 12.21 -9.37
C ASP A 12 12.64 11.09 -10.32
N SER A 13 12.12 9.97 -9.81
CA SER A 13 11.71 8.83 -10.67
C SER A 13 10.28 8.88 -11.21
N LYS A 14 9.38 9.65 -10.59
CA LYS A 14 7.96 9.75 -11.03
C LYS A 14 7.35 11.16 -10.87
N ILE A 15 8.18 12.18 -10.76
CA ILE A 15 7.68 13.56 -10.68
C ILE A 15 6.89 13.92 -11.92
N ASP A 16 7.31 13.42 -13.08
CA ASP A 16 6.63 13.65 -14.35
C ASP A 16 5.24 13.00 -14.38
N ASP A 17 5.10 11.80 -13.83
CA ASP A 17 3.81 11.12 -13.72
C ASP A 17 2.88 11.87 -12.75
N ILE A 18 3.41 12.35 -11.62
CA ILE A 18 2.66 13.16 -10.65
C ILE A 18 2.23 14.50 -11.26
N LEU A 19 3.13 15.17 -11.98
CA LEU A 19 2.84 16.46 -12.62
C LEU A 19 1.82 16.29 -13.76
N LYS A 20 1.97 15.25 -14.57
CA LYS A 20 1.04 14.90 -15.63
C LYS A 20 -0.35 14.59 -15.06
N PHE A 21 -0.43 13.73 -14.04
CA PHE A 21 -1.66 13.41 -13.34
C PHE A 21 -2.31 14.67 -12.75
N ASN A 22 -1.55 15.54 -12.07
CA ASN A 22 -2.07 16.80 -11.52
C ASN A 22 -2.57 17.75 -12.61
N HIS A 23 -1.92 17.78 -13.78
CA HIS A 23 -2.36 18.58 -14.92
C HIS A 23 -3.68 18.05 -15.49
N GLU A 24 -3.76 16.76 -15.78
CA GLU A 24 -4.98 16.10 -16.27
C GLU A 24 -6.14 16.28 -15.28
N PHE A 25 -5.87 16.11 -13.98
CA PHE A 25 -6.85 16.30 -12.90
C PHE A 25 -7.50 17.69 -12.88
N ARG A 26 -6.78 18.72 -13.32
CA ARG A 26 -7.30 20.10 -13.36
C ARG A 26 -8.26 20.35 -14.51
N LEU A 27 -8.15 19.58 -15.58
CA LEU A 27 -8.91 19.77 -16.81
C LEU A 27 -10.24 18.99 -16.81
N GLU A 28 -10.36 17.97 -15.97
CA GLU A 28 -11.50 17.09 -15.91
C GLU A 28 -12.69 17.70 -15.16
N SER A 29 -13.90 17.20 -15.46
CA SER A 29 -15.07 17.47 -14.62
C SER A 29 -14.88 16.92 -13.21
N ASP A 30 -15.65 17.38 -12.24
CA ASP A 30 -15.57 16.89 -10.85
C ASP A 30 -15.83 15.39 -10.75
N ARG A 31 -16.78 14.89 -11.53
CA ARG A 31 -17.13 13.48 -11.62
C ARG A 31 -16.00 12.63 -12.20
N ASP A 32 -15.41 13.09 -13.30
CA ASP A 32 -14.31 12.39 -13.94
C ASP A 32 -13.05 12.44 -13.06
N CYS A 33 -12.80 13.55 -12.40
CA CYS A 33 -11.77 13.71 -11.39
C CYS A 33 -11.89 12.63 -10.29
N GLY A 34 -13.07 12.43 -9.71
CA GLY A 34 -13.30 11.39 -8.69
C GLY A 34 -13.05 9.97 -9.21
N SER A 35 -13.51 9.69 -10.44
CA SER A 35 -13.35 8.38 -11.07
C SER A 35 -11.90 8.08 -11.44
N MET A 36 -11.21 9.05 -12.03
CA MET A 36 -9.80 8.95 -12.42
C MET A 36 -8.88 8.78 -11.22
N ALA A 37 -9.13 9.53 -10.14
CA ALA A 37 -8.37 9.38 -8.89
C ALA A 37 -8.43 7.97 -8.32
N ALA A 38 -9.63 7.42 -8.23
CA ALA A 38 -9.83 6.08 -7.68
C ALA A 38 -9.17 5.01 -8.57
N ALA A 39 -9.27 5.12 -9.89
CA ALA A 39 -8.63 4.20 -10.82
C ALA A 39 -7.10 4.26 -10.73
N TYR A 40 -6.54 5.46 -10.62
CA TYR A 40 -5.10 5.67 -10.50
C TYR A 40 -4.53 5.09 -9.20
N LEU A 41 -5.21 5.32 -8.06
CA LEU A 41 -4.80 4.76 -6.77
C LEU A 41 -5.00 3.25 -6.70
N ASP A 42 -6.02 2.72 -7.36
CA ASP A 42 -6.27 1.28 -7.46
C ASP A 42 -5.15 0.55 -8.22
N GLU A 43 -4.71 1.12 -9.34
CA GLU A 43 -3.58 0.56 -10.11
C GLU A 43 -2.25 0.71 -9.33
N ALA A 44 -2.00 1.86 -8.68
CA ALA A 44 -0.82 2.04 -7.84
C ALA A 44 -0.75 1.02 -6.68
N LEU A 45 -1.88 0.71 -6.04
CA LEU A 45 -1.95 -0.33 -5.02
C LEU A 45 -1.67 -1.72 -5.58
N LYS A 46 -2.18 -2.02 -6.77
CA LYS A 46 -1.91 -3.28 -7.46
C LYS A 46 -0.41 -3.44 -7.74
N ASP A 47 0.22 -2.42 -8.30
CA ASP A 47 1.65 -2.44 -8.63
C ASP A 47 2.51 -2.58 -7.36
N MET A 48 2.19 -1.81 -6.32
CA MET A 48 2.84 -1.93 -5.02
C MET A 48 2.70 -3.34 -4.45
N LEU A 49 1.50 -3.90 -4.38
CA LEU A 49 1.28 -5.25 -3.86
C LEU A 49 2.01 -6.30 -4.69
N ALA A 50 1.94 -6.22 -6.01
CA ALA A 50 2.66 -7.12 -6.93
C ALA A 50 4.18 -7.07 -6.73
N SER A 51 4.73 -5.92 -6.31
CA SER A 51 6.16 -5.77 -6.02
C SER A 51 6.62 -6.55 -4.77
N TYR A 52 5.70 -6.88 -3.86
CA TYR A 52 5.93 -7.70 -2.68
C TYR A 52 5.63 -9.20 -2.89
N MET A 53 5.23 -9.61 -4.08
CA MET A 53 4.91 -11.02 -4.41
C MET A 53 6.04 -11.68 -5.19
N VAL A 54 6.06 -13.01 -5.21
CA VAL A 54 6.94 -13.78 -6.09
C VAL A 54 6.72 -13.39 -7.55
N ASN A 55 7.77 -13.47 -8.38
CA ASN A 55 7.68 -13.07 -9.79
C ASN A 55 7.00 -14.14 -10.64
N ASP A 56 5.73 -14.39 -10.39
CA ASP A 56 4.88 -15.28 -11.20
C ASP A 56 3.77 -14.44 -11.86
N LYS A 57 3.95 -14.15 -13.14
CA LYS A 57 3.01 -13.29 -13.91
C LYS A 57 1.61 -13.89 -14.00
N ARG A 58 1.49 -15.24 -14.05
CA ARG A 58 0.20 -15.93 -14.15
C ARG A 58 -0.55 -15.81 -12.83
N LEU A 59 0.10 -16.14 -11.72
CA LEU A 59 -0.46 -16.01 -10.38
C LEU A 59 -0.89 -14.56 -10.08
N ILE A 60 -0.04 -13.57 -10.40
CA ILE A 60 -0.37 -12.15 -10.21
C ILE A 60 -1.61 -11.79 -11.03
N LYS A 61 -1.69 -12.20 -12.30
CA LYS A 61 -2.88 -11.96 -13.12
C LYS A 61 -4.14 -12.58 -12.52
N ASP A 62 -4.07 -13.81 -12.06
CA ASP A 62 -5.19 -14.54 -11.48
C ASP A 62 -5.66 -13.91 -10.15
N LEU A 63 -4.74 -13.41 -9.32
CA LEU A 63 -5.08 -12.74 -8.06
C LEU A 63 -5.78 -11.39 -8.26
N PHE A 64 -5.35 -10.60 -9.25
CA PHE A 64 -5.80 -9.19 -9.41
C PHE A 64 -6.97 -9.02 -10.38
N ASN A 65 -7.31 -10.03 -11.19
CA ASN A 65 -8.36 -9.91 -12.20
C ASN A 65 -9.55 -10.87 -11.94
N GLY A 66 -10.68 -10.57 -12.54
CA GLY A 66 -11.88 -11.41 -12.53
C GLY A 66 -12.39 -11.69 -11.12
N GLN A 67 -12.35 -12.95 -10.71
CA GLN A 67 -12.78 -13.44 -9.38
C GLN A 67 -11.60 -13.57 -8.40
N GLY A 68 -10.44 -13.03 -8.73
CA GLY A 68 -9.26 -13.11 -7.88
C GLY A 68 -9.44 -12.41 -6.53
N ALA A 69 -8.73 -12.88 -5.51
CA ALA A 69 -8.83 -12.38 -4.14
C ALA A 69 -8.51 -10.86 -4.02
N LEU A 70 -7.73 -10.31 -4.95
CA LEU A 70 -7.32 -8.92 -5.01
C LEU A 70 -7.94 -8.18 -6.21
N ALA A 71 -9.05 -8.66 -6.75
CA ALA A 71 -9.70 -8.06 -7.92
C ALA A 71 -10.37 -6.71 -7.62
N THR A 72 -10.67 -6.40 -6.35
CA THR A 72 -11.36 -5.16 -5.98
C THR A 72 -10.44 -4.15 -5.31
N PHE A 73 -10.68 -2.86 -5.52
CA PHE A 73 -9.96 -1.78 -4.82
C PHE A 73 -10.03 -1.95 -3.29
N SER A 74 -11.17 -2.36 -2.75
CA SER A 74 -11.35 -2.57 -1.31
C SER A 74 -10.47 -3.71 -0.77
N SER A 75 -10.37 -4.83 -1.49
CA SER A 75 -9.53 -5.96 -1.07
C SER A 75 -8.04 -5.59 -1.10
N ARG A 76 -7.62 -4.83 -2.10
CA ARG A 76 -6.24 -4.30 -2.20
C ARG A 76 -5.89 -3.39 -1.03
N ILE A 77 -6.78 -2.45 -0.67
CA ILE A 77 -6.60 -1.57 0.51
C ILE A 77 -6.42 -2.40 1.79
N ASN A 78 -7.29 -3.39 2.00
CA ASN A 78 -7.27 -4.17 3.23
C ASN A 78 -6.02 -5.05 3.33
N ILE A 79 -5.61 -5.71 2.24
CA ILE A 79 -4.39 -6.53 2.21
C ILE A 79 -3.14 -5.66 2.36
N ALA A 80 -3.06 -4.52 1.69
CA ALA A 80 -1.93 -3.60 1.83
C ALA A 80 -1.76 -3.12 3.28
N PHE A 81 -2.87 -2.82 3.96
CA PHE A 81 -2.84 -2.49 5.38
C PHE A 81 -2.43 -3.67 6.26
N ALA A 82 -2.98 -4.87 6.03
CA ALA A 82 -2.66 -6.08 6.79
C ALA A 82 -1.17 -6.47 6.66
N LEU A 83 -0.56 -6.20 5.50
CA LEU A 83 0.86 -6.39 5.26
C LEU A 83 1.76 -5.27 5.82
N GLY A 84 1.18 -4.29 6.54
CA GLY A 84 1.92 -3.15 7.09
C GLY A 84 2.49 -2.19 6.03
N LYS A 85 1.88 -2.15 4.82
CA LYS A 85 2.31 -1.29 3.72
C LYS A 85 1.55 0.03 3.66
N LEU A 86 0.48 0.16 4.42
CA LEU A 86 -0.28 1.39 4.57
C LEU A 86 -0.39 1.76 6.04
N SER A 87 -0.31 3.05 6.35
CA SER A 87 -0.70 3.56 7.66
C SER A 87 -2.23 3.54 7.81
N LYS A 88 -2.70 3.66 9.05
CA LYS A 88 -4.14 3.75 9.36
C LYS A 88 -4.79 4.95 8.64
N GLU A 89 -4.08 6.06 8.55
CA GLU A 89 -4.55 7.29 7.91
C GLU A 89 -4.67 7.12 6.40
N VAL A 90 -3.65 6.57 5.73
CA VAL A 90 -3.69 6.27 4.29
C VAL A 90 -4.81 5.29 3.95
N LYS A 91 -4.99 4.23 4.76
CA LYS A 91 -6.13 3.31 4.61
C LYS A 91 -7.46 4.04 4.69
N THR A 92 -7.62 4.93 5.67
CA THR A 92 -8.84 5.71 5.86
C THR A 92 -9.11 6.60 4.65
N ASP A 93 -8.12 7.34 4.18
CA ASP A 93 -8.24 8.22 3.01
C ASP A 93 -8.61 7.45 1.75
N LEU A 94 -8.00 6.29 1.51
CA LEU A 94 -8.35 5.42 0.38
C LEU A 94 -9.82 4.98 0.42
N HIS A 95 -10.36 4.65 1.60
CA HIS A 95 -11.78 4.32 1.73
C HIS A 95 -12.69 5.53 1.50
N ILE A 96 -12.29 6.73 1.96
CA ILE A 96 -13.02 7.98 1.71
C ILE A 96 -13.01 8.31 0.21
N ILE A 97 -11.84 8.24 -0.45
CA ILE A 97 -11.71 8.47 -1.89
C ILE A 97 -12.61 7.51 -2.68
N ARG A 98 -12.61 6.22 -2.30
CA ARG A 98 -13.51 5.22 -2.90
C ARG A 98 -14.99 5.57 -2.68
N LYS A 99 -15.36 6.07 -1.50
CA LYS A 99 -16.71 6.52 -1.19
C LYS A 99 -17.10 7.71 -2.06
N ILE A 100 -16.26 8.73 -2.16
CA ILE A 100 -16.50 9.92 -3.01
C ILE A 100 -16.72 9.51 -4.47
N ARG A 101 -15.87 8.61 -5.01
CA ARG A 101 -16.05 8.08 -6.37
C ARG A 101 -17.40 7.37 -6.54
N ASN A 102 -17.85 6.62 -5.54
CA ASN A 102 -19.13 5.94 -5.60
C ASN A 102 -20.31 6.92 -5.57
N GLU A 103 -20.24 8.00 -4.77
CA GLU A 103 -21.24 9.07 -4.76
C GLU A 103 -21.35 9.72 -6.14
N PHE A 104 -20.22 10.06 -6.76
CA PHE A 104 -20.20 10.57 -8.14
C PHE A 104 -20.79 9.60 -9.16
N ALA A 105 -20.67 8.29 -8.96
CA ALA A 105 -21.17 7.28 -9.88
C ALA A 105 -22.67 7.02 -9.73
N GLN A 106 -23.27 7.23 -8.54
CA GLN A 106 -24.66 6.87 -8.24
C GLN A 106 -25.66 7.97 -8.56
N VAL A 107 -25.24 9.22 -8.60
CA VAL A 107 -26.14 10.35 -8.84
C VAL A 107 -26.20 10.67 -10.34
N SER A 108 -27.41 10.70 -10.89
CA SER A 108 -27.64 10.98 -12.32
C SER A 108 -27.52 12.46 -12.67
N ASP A 109 -27.71 13.36 -11.71
CA ASP A 109 -27.60 14.80 -11.91
C ASP A 109 -26.16 15.30 -11.76
N SER A 110 -25.91 16.55 -12.17
CA SER A 110 -24.59 17.20 -12.09
C SER A 110 -24.17 17.43 -10.64
N ILE A 111 -23.57 16.41 -10.04
CA ILE A 111 -22.98 16.49 -8.69
C ILE A 111 -21.53 16.96 -8.81
N ASP A 112 -21.12 17.87 -7.92
CA ASP A 112 -19.79 18.46 -7.86
C ASP A 112 -19.15 18.32 -6.46
N PHE A 113 -17.94 18.84 -6.28
CA PHE A 113 -17.24 18.83 -4.97
C PHE A 113 -17.84 19.79 -3.94
N GLU A 114 -18.74 20.69 -4.33
CA GLU A 114 -19.46 21.57 -3.40
C GLU A 114 -20.75 20.92 -2.84
N ASN A 115 -21.15 19.75 -3.36
CA ASN A 115 -22.21 18.94 -2.77
C ASN A 115 -21.87 18.63 -1.31
N GLU A 116 -22.83 18.83 -0.40
CA GLU A 116 -22.63 18.73 1.06
C GLU A 116 -22.06 17.38 1.51
N ILE A 117 -22.48 16.26 0.90
CA ILE A 117 -22.03 14.90 1.26
C ILE A 117 -20.58 14.73 0.85
N ILE A 118 -20.24 15.14 -0.39
CA ILE A 118 -18.88 15.04 -0.94
C ILE A 118 -17.94 15.98 -0.20
N LYS A 119 -18.34 17.23 0.01
CA LYS A 119 -17.56 18.23 0.73
C LYS A 119 -17.26 17.81 2.17
N LYS A 120 -18.26 17.21 2.85
CA LYS A 120 -18.04 16.61 4.17
C LYS A 120 -16.99 15.50 4.13
N SER A 121 -17.11 14.58 3.18
CA SER A 121 -16.12 13.50 3.00
C SER A 121 -14.73 14.03 2.69
N CYS A 122 -14.60 15.10 1.87
CA CYS A 122 -13.31 15.74 1.61
C CYS A 122 -12.67 16.34 2.87
N LYS A 123 -13.46 16.90 3.79
CA LYS A 123 -12.96 17.42 5.09
C LYS A 123 -12.44 16.31 6.01
N GLU A 124 -12.88 15.07 5.86
CA GLU A 124 -12.45 13.93 6.67
C GLU A 124 -11.09 13.37 6.23
N LEU A 125 -10.61 13.69 5.00
CA LEU A 125 -9.34 13.25 4.46
C LEU A 125 -8.17 13.78 5.31
N LYS A 126 -7.23 12.92 5.66
CA LYS A 126 -6.08 13.25 6.54
C LYS A 126 -4.92 13.88 5.78
N HIS A 127 -4.70 13.44 4.53
CA HIS A 127 -3.60 13.94 3.69
C HIS A 127 -3.99 15.19 2.87
N GLN A 128 -5.16 15.78 3.13
CA GLN A 128 -5.58 17.03 2.50
C GLN A 128 -4.92 18.28 3.09
N ALA A 129 -4.22 18.12 4.23
CA ALA A 129 -3.81 19.21 5.08
C ALA A 129 -2.79 20.17 4.47
N LEU A 130 -3.01 21.43 4.68
CA LEU A 130 -2.08 22.50 5.09
C LEU A 130 -2.64 23.91 4.84
N PHE A 131 -3.84 24.09 4.25
CA PHE A 131 -4.37 25.41 3.94
C PHE A 131 -5.78 25.60 4.49
N THR A 132 -6.00 26.71 5.19
CA THR A 132 -7.21 27.00 5.97
C THR A 132 -8.44 27.35 5.12
N LYS A 133 -8.29 27.63 3.83
CA LYS A 133 -9.40 27.89 2.90
C LYS A 133 -9.15 27.11 1.61
N SER A 134 -9.80 25.96 1.47
CA SER A 134 -9.70 25.12 0.29
C SER A 134 -11.08 24.64 -0.14
N SER A 135 -11.32 24.59 -1.45
CA SER A 135 -12.49 23.96 -2.03
C SER A 135 -12.48 22.44 -1.80
N GLY A 136 -13.65 21.80 -1.92
CA GLY A 136 -13.75 20.34 -1.85
C GLY A 136 -12.80 19.65 -2.82
N ARG A 137 -12.73 20.13 -4.05
CA ARG A 137 -11.84 19.63 -5.10
C ARG A 137 -10.36 19.74 -4.74
N GLU A 138 -9.92 20.87 -4.17
CA GLU A 138 -8.53 21.07 -3.76
C GLU A 138 -8.15 20.13 -2.60
N MET A 139 -9.02 19.95 -1.62
CA MET A 139 -8.82 19.00 -0.51
C MET A 139 -8.66 17.58 -1.04
N PHE A 140 -9.55 17.18 -1.94
CA PHE A 140 -9.53 15.86 -2.59
C PHE A 140 -8.25 15.64 -3.39
N THR A 141 -7.89 16.54 -4.28
CA THR A 141 -6.69 16.45 -5.13
C THR A 141 -5.42 16.30 -4.31
N ARG A 142 -5.27 17.11 -3.24
CA ARG A 142 -4.09 17.01 -2.35
C ARG A 142 -4.02 15.68 -1.63
N ALA A 143 -5.16 15.19 -1.12
CA ALA A 143 -5.19 13.90 -0.46
C ALA A 143 -4.82 12.77 -1.42
N VAL A 144 -5.33 12.78 -2.64
CA VAL A 144 -4.99 11.80 -3.68
C VAL A 144 -3.49 11.81 -3.97
N LEU A 145 -2.89 12.98 -4.18
CA LEU A 145 -1.44 13.11 -4.44
C LEU A 145 -0.61 12.63 -3.23
N GLY A 146 -1.01 12.99 -2.01
CA GLY A 146 -0.33 12.55 -0.78
C GLY A 146 -0.38 11.03 -0.61
N VAL A 147 -1.56 10.43 -0.78
CA VAL A 147 -1.76 8.98 -0.71
C VAL A 147 -0.97 8.26 -1.80
N PHE A 148 -0.97 8.78 -3.03
CA PHE A 148 -0.18 8.23 -4.13
C PHE A 148 1.32 8.21 -3.82
N ALA A 149 1.86 9.32 -3.32
CA ALA A 149 3.28 9.41 -2.93
C ALA A 149 3.64 8.36 -1.86
N MET A 150 2.75 8.13 -0.87
CA MET A 150 2.96 7.12 0.17
C MET A 150 2.95 5.69 -0.40
N ILE A 151 2.00 5.36 -1.28
CA ILE A 151 1.94 4.04 -1.94
C ILE A 151 3.21 3.80 -2.77
N HIS A 152 3.60 4.79 -3.55
CA HIS A 152 4.76 4.69 -4.42
C HIS A 152 6.08 4.53 -3.64
N SER A 153 6.22 5.17 -2.47
CA SER A 153 7.40 4.99 -1.62
C SER A 153 7.61 3.54 -1.19
N HIS A 154 6.55 2.80 -0.97
CA HIS A 154 6.61 1.39 -0.64
C HIS A 154 6.91 0.51 -1.86
N GLU A 155 6.43 0.86 -3.04
CA GLU A 155 6.73 0.14 -4.28
C GLU A 155 8.23 0.18 -4.59
N THR A 156 8.85 1.36 -4.52
CA THR A 156 10.28 1.56 -4.84
C THR A 156 11.23 0.89 -3.84
N THR A 157 10.80 0.68 -2.60
CA THR A 157 11.57 0.02 -1.55
C THR A 157 11.30 -1.48 -1.42
N ALA A 158 10.40 -2.01 -2.26
CA ALA A 158 9.98 -3.40 -2.19
C ALA A 158 11.11 -4.38 -2.51
N LYS A 159 11.20 -5.44 -1.70
CA LYS A 159 12.07 -6.59 -2.00
C LYS A 159 11.19 -7.78 -2.34
N ARG A 160 11.26 -8.24 -3.59
CA ARG A 160 10.51 -9.42 -4.03
C ARG A 160 10.96 -10.66 -3.26
N PRO A 161 10.02 -11.43 -2.69
CA PRO A 161 10.36 -12.71 -2.08
C PRO A 161 10.80 -13.70 -3.15
N LYS A 162 11.70 -14.59 -2.76
CA LYS A 162 12.06 -15.76 -3.57
C LYS A 162 11.12 -16.91 -3.22
N THR A 163 10.74 -17.71 -4.20
CA THR A 163 10.05 -18.97 -3.95
C THR A 163 10.95 -19.86 -3.07
N PRO A 164 10.45 -20.35 -1.94
CA PRO A 164 11.20 -21.33 -1.14
C PRO A 164 11.56 -22.54 -2.00
N LYS A 165 12.71 -23.13 -1.72
CA LYS A 165 13.06 -24.40 -2.35
C LYS A 165 12.26 -25.52 -1.70
N ASP A 166 11.83 -26.47 -2.52
CA ASP A 166 11.18 -27.67 -1.99
C ASP A 166 12.16 -28.45 -1.10
N LEU A 167 11.65 -29.04 -0.04
CA LEU A 167 12.40 -29.99 0.76
C LEU A 167 12.72 -31.20 -0.10
N ASN A 168 14.02 -31.45 -0.31
CA ASN A 168 14.45 -32.69 -0.95
C ASN A 168 14.31 -33.86 0.05
N LEU A 169 13.20 -34.57 -0.07
CA LEU A 169 12.93 -35.75 0.75
C LEU A 169 13.49 -37.05 0.11
N GLN A 170 14.19 -36.93 -1.05
CA GLN A 170 14.85 -38.07 -1.67
C GLN A 170 16.00 -38.51 -0.74
N GLY A 171 15.93 -39.77 -0.28
CA GLY A 171 16.91 -40.33 0.65
C GLY A 171 16.42 -40.44 2.09
N ILE A 172 15.25 -39.89 2.44
CA ILE A 172 14.60 -40.21 3.73
C ILE A 172 13.84 -41.52 3.56
N THR A 173 14.44 -42.60 4.00
CA THR A 173 13.93 -43.96 3.79
C THR A 173 12.94 -44.41 4.86
N ASN A 174 12.90 -43.73 6.00
CA ASN A 174 11.93 -44.03 7.05
C ASN A 174 11.53 -42.81 7.88
N PHE A 175 10.40 -42.91 8.57
CA PHE A 175 9.84 -41.83 9.40
C PHE A 175 10.77 -41.45 10.58
N GLU A 176 11.52 -42.36 11.12
CA GLU A 176 12.44 -42.09 12.23
C GLU A 176 13.62 -41.19 11.80
N GLU A 177 14.14 -41.36 10.60
CA GLU A 177 15.18 -40.46 10.06
C GLU A 177 14.66 -39.05 9.86
N MET A 178 13.40 -38.94 9.40
CA MET A 178 12.73 -37.63 9.26
C MET A 178 12.58 -36.97 10.62
N ILE A 179 12.13 -37.66 11.66
CA ILE A 179 11.98 -37.12 13.02
C ILE A 179 13.35 -36.66 13.59
N ARG A 180 14.39 -37.50 13.48
CA ARG A 180 15.76 -37.13 13.90
C ARG A 180 16.28 -35.90 13.15
N GLY A 181 15.91 -35.73 11.88
CA GLY A 181 16.23 -34.55 11.10
C GLY A 181 15.60 -33.28 11.67
N VAL A 182 14.30 -33.34 11.99
CA VAL A 182 13.55 -32.25 12.60
C VAL A 182 14.09 -31.88 13.99
N GLU A 183 14.39 -32.87 14.83
CA GLU A 183 14.98 -32.67 16.16
C GLU A 183 16.34 -31.95 16.10
N LYS A 184 17.18 -32.33 15.13
CA LYS A 184 18.47 -31.64 14.92
C LYS A 184 18.32 -30.19 14.51
N ILE A 185 17.32 -29.87 13.68
CA ILE A 185 17.01 -28.49 13.27
C ILE A 185 16.55 -27.70 14.49
N LYS A 186 15.59 -28.23 15.26
CA LYS A 186 15.05 -27.59 16.46
C LYS A 186 16.14 -27.34 17.52
N THR A 187 17.05 -28.27 17.69
CA THR A 187 18.19 -28.12 18.63
C THR A 187 19.16 -27.04 18.17
N LYS A 188 19.35 -26.85 16.86
CA LYS A 188 20.20 -25.78 16.33
C LYS A 188 19.56 -24.40 16.49
N GLU A 189 18.24 -24.31 16.29
CA GLU A 189 17.49 -23.05 16.48
C GLU A 189 17.52 -22.61 17.95
N ILE A 190 17.26 -23.52 18.89
CA ILE A 190 17.32 -23.23 20.33
C ILE A 190 18.71 -22.77 20.75
N LYS A 191 19.78 -23.39 20.23
CA LYS A 191 21.16 -22.98 20.53
C LYS A 191 21.50 -21.61 19.90
N ALA A 192 20.94 -21.28 18.74
CA ALA A 192 21.13 -19.99 18.09
C ALA A 192 20.40 -18.86 18.86
N GLU A 193 19.17 -19.13 19.35
CA GLU A 193 18.45 -18.17 20.21
C GLU A 193 19.15 -17.92 21.57
N GLN A 194 19.70 -18.95 22.15
CA GLN A 194 20.47 -18.83 23.44
C GLN A 194 21.83 -18.16 23.27
N ALA A 195 22.36 -18.07 22.06
CA ALA A 195 23.63 -17.42 21.75
C ALA A 195 23.51 -15.91 21.51
N VAL A 196 22.28 -15.37 21.44
CA VAL A 196 22.05 -13.91 21.35
C VAL A 196 22.23 -13.33 22.77
N PRO A 197 23.22 -12.43 23.01
CA PRO A 197 23.37 -11.80 24.32
C PRO A 197 22.11 -10.97 24.62
N PRO A 198 21.70 -10.90 25.91
CA PRO A 198 20.58 -10.06 26.31
C PRO A 198 20.89 -8.61 25.94
N ASP A 199 19.98 -7.99 25.25
CA ASP A 199 20.03 -6.58 24.85
C ASP A 199 20.36 -5.73 26.08
N ALA A 200 21.42 -4.93 25.96
CA ALA A 200 21.87 -4.07 27.05
C ALA A 200 20.75 -3.04 27.30
N GLY A 201 20.10 -3.17 28.44
CA GLY A 201 18.96 -2.39 28.85
C GLY A 201 19.13 -0.89 28.64
N ASP A 202 18.04 -0.21 28.30
CA ASP A 202 17.89 1.23 28.23
C ASP A 202 18.54 1.93 29.42
N PRO A 203 19.36 2.99 29.22
CA PRO A 203 19.88 3.78 30.32
C PRO A 203 18.71 4.46 31.06
N ALA A 204 18.73 4.34 32.38
CA ALA A 204 17.77 4.96 33.29
C ALA A 204 17.64 6.47 33.04
N PRO A 205 16.42 7.06 33.20
CA PRO A 205 16.26 8.49 33.10
C PRO A 205 17.12 9.20 34.16
N VAL A 206 17.90 10.16 33.70
CA VAL A 206 18.67 11.07 34.56
C VAL A 206 17.69 12.14 35.07
N ASP A 207 17.60 12.30 36.37
CA ASP A 207 16.89 13.37 37.11
C ASP A 207 17.34 14.78 36.69
#